data_824de6092dae65c3aaf3fb282653f47a
#
_entry.id   824de6092dae65c3aaf3fb282653f47a
#
_cell.length_a   1.000
_cell.length_b   1.000
_cell.length_c   1.000
_cell.angle_alpha   90.00
_cell.angle_beta   90.00
_cell.angle_gamma   90.00
#
_symmetry.space_group_name_H-M   'P 1'
#
loop_
_entity.id
_entity.type
_entity.pdbx_description
1 polymer ?
#
loop_
_entity_poly.entity_id
_entity_poly.type
_entity_poly.pdbx_seq_one_letter_code
_entity_poly.pdbx_strand_id
1 'polypeptide(L)'
;MMDLQHIIAQKKELLERETFSRQPINYSEDMAADEKDRFIQYLAEKARKAELDKRAMELAIEEAQATFDSVCASLESLKKEVEAVKAELREECSKRKKAEARARKLDQQLKFAWKNRFGDKRQNARKDSKNDDAPDREDEKDGFDGTEDTVSTKSVQENPAEEPPVKEKKERDLSNRPEHYETMSVEGDSVFHPTDDSKVPGRIIGRKSVKVFSFKMALVEERYDMVHYVEPGQKPRWGYFPTEGHPQVVTKFQGTKATPEFLQALAYEVYVKNVTFGLLHQWLTDMGMTISKNTLHNWLKKGKKYLDRLVVVLKGIALEKDSIVNCDETWCKVRKYDRYKKCYIWVLVNKAEKIAIFFYEDGSRGRDVLTHFLGDAELKSVMTDGYNAYVFIGDELKSAQFKDTDHQICMAHAMAKFAKAANPGGDKAALPFHDDLSLFCKAEHQYDEEGISPEERCVRRQSLEMKSIMIRLRSRLDAELARKDEERSPYLTEALNYLKKFWDGIFAFQKDGNYPIDNNIAERTIRKLTIQRNNSLHFGSDAGVEMAAAYHSVISTVKLHGMSCWRYLGDFFQKIFKGCRDFLSLTPSNIAVD
;
A
#
# COMPACT_ATOMS: atom_id res chain seq x y z
N MET A 1 -21.83 -33.27 16.21
CA MET A 1 -21.24 -34.60 16.11
C MET A 1 -22.40 -35.59 16.15
N MET A 2 -22.71 -36.26 15.04
CA MET A 2 -23.66 -37.36 15.06
C MET A 2 -23.01 -38.46 15.91
N ASP A 3 -23.80 -38.98 16.87
CA ASP A 3 -23.33 -39.97 17.83
C ASP A 3 -23.06 -41.30 17.06
N LEU A 4 -21.79 -41.70 17.02
CA LEU A 4 -21.37 -42.94 16.32
C LEU A 4 -22.08 -44.15 16.88
N GLN A 5 -22.47 -44.11 18.16
CA GLN A 5 -23.30 -45.14 18.80
C GLN A 5 -24.70 -45.25 18.13
N HIS A 6 -25.24 -44.10 17.69
CA HIS A 6 -26.51 -44.08 16.97
C HIS A 6 -26.40 -44.71 15.58
N ILE A 7 -25.30 -44.48 14.89
CA ILE A 7 -25.03 -45.11 13.55
C ILE A 7 -24.81 -46.61 13.68
N ILE A 8 -24.09 -47.04 14.71
CA ILE A 8 -23.84 -48.48 15.03
C ILE A 8 -25.15 -49.17 15.40
N ALA A 9 -26.03 -48.54 16.22
CA ALA A 9 -27.34 -49.04 16.56
C ALA A 9 -28.26 -49.16 15.36
N GLN A 10 -28.31 -48.15 14.48
CA GLN A 10 -29.09 -48.21 13.23
C GLN A 10 -28.62 -49.29 12.25
N LYS A 11 -27.29 -49.50 12.12
CA LYS A 11 -26.76 -50.58 11.29
C LYS A 11 -27.02 -51.96 11.87
N LYS A 12 -27.03 -52.09 13.19
CA LYS A 12 -27.39 -53.33 13.89
C LYS A 12 -28.84 -53.69 13.65
N GLU A 13 -29.75 -52.72 13.77
CA GLU A 13 -31.18 -52.88 13.50
C GLU A 13 -31.46 -53.19 12.00
N LEU A 14 -30.71 -52.63 11.05
CA LEU A 14 -30.77 -52.93 9.63
C LEU A 14 -30.29 -54.36 9.32
N LEU A 15 -29.22 -54.83 9.94
CA LEU A 15 -28.73 -56.20 9.80
C LEU A 15 -29.70 -57.23 10.39
N GLU A 16 -30.35 -56.91 11.51
CA GLU A 16 -31.41 -57.77 12.10
C GLU A 16 -32.65 -57.82 11.21
N ARG A 17 -33.05 -56.70 10.55
CA ARG A 17 -34.15 -56.66 9.58
C ARG A 17 -33.87 -57.42 8.29
N GLU A 18 -32.64 -57.35 7.74
CA GLU A 18 -32.26 -58.09 6.55
C GLU A 18 -32.15 -59.60 6.74
N THR A 19 -31.88 -60.08 7.95
CA THR A 19 -31.88 -61.51 8.26
C THR A 19 -33.29 -62.09 8.39
N PHE A 20 -34.31 -61.25 8.66
CA PHE A 20 -35.72 -61.69 8.76
C PHE A 20 -36.53 -61.59 7.46
N SER A 21 -36.01 -60.97 6.43
CA SER A 21 -36.77 -60.72 5.18
C SER A 21 -36.55 -61.77 4.08
N ARG A 22 -36.13 -62.98 4.42
CA ARG A 22 -36.02 -64.06 3.41
C ARG A 22 -37.33 -64.84 3.37
N GLN A 23 -38.00 -64.78 2.19
CA GLN A 23 -39.15 -65.61 1.88
C GLN A 23 -38.84 -67.08 2.18
N PRO A 24 -39.83 -67.84 2.75
CA PRO A 24 -39.62 -69.24 2.99
C PRO A 24 -39.40 -69.95 1.64
N ILE A 25 -38.32 -70.70 1.55
CA ILE A 25 -38.00 -71.55 0.42
C ILE A 25 -39.14 -72.65 0.43
N ASN A 26 -39.93 -72.66 -0.60
CA ASN A 26 -41.01 -73.68 -0.74
C ASN A 26 -40.32 -75.06 -0.80
N TYR A 27 -40.48 -75.80 0.24
CA TYR A 27 -40.10 -77.20 0.32
C TYR A 27 -41.09 -77.99 -0.50
N SER A 28 -40.66 -78.65 -1.57
CA SER A 28 -41.47 -79.51 -2.34
C SER A 28 -41.48 -80.94 -1.71
N GLU A 29 -42.58 -81.43 -1.35
CA GLU A 29 -42.75 -82.78 -0.78
C GLU A 29 -42.37 -83.91 -1.77
N ASP A 30 -42.20 -83.61 -3.05
CA ASP A 30 -41.90 -84.58 -4.15
C ASP A 30 -40.37 -84.74 -4.42
N MET A 31 -39.52 -84.22 -3.64
CA MET A 31 -38.06 -84.44 -3.79
C MET A 31 -37.63 -85.82 -3.28
N ALA A 32 -36.74 -86.49 -4.03
CA ALA A 32 -36.20 -87.79 -3.62
C ALA A 32 -35.39 -87.64 -2.28
N ALA A 33 -35.36 -88.65 -1.41
CA ALA A 33 -34.73 -88.57 -0.10
C ALA A 33 -33.29 -88.14 -0.15
N ASP A 34 -32.51 -88.56 -1.13
CA ASP A 34 -31.11 -88.23 -1.36
C ASP A 34 -30.90 -86.77 -1.77
N GLU A 35 -31.84 -86.13 -2.43
CA GLU A 35 -31.83 -84.70 -2.77
C GLU A 35 -32.18 -83.82 -1.60
N LYS A 36 -33.12 -84.27 -0.76
CA LYS A 36 -33.51 -83.61 0.49
C LYS A 36 -32.31 -83.52 1.47
N ASP A 37 -31.54 -84.58 1.60
CA ASP A 37 -30.38 -84.63 2.48
C ASP A 37 -29.26 -83.72 1.95
N ARG A 38 -29.02 -83.68 0.64
CA ARG A 38 -28.03 -82.74 0.02
C ARG A 38 -28.45 -81.26 0.20
N PHE A 39 -29.74 -80.98 0.09
CA PHE A 39 -30.28 -79.65 0.27
C PHE A 39 -30.21 -79.20 1.75
N ILE A 40 -30.46 -80.06 2.68
CA ILE A 40 -30.30 -79.82 4.13
C ILE A 40 -28.84 -79.58 4.47
N GLN A 41 -27.91 -80.36 3.92
CA GLN A 41 -26.44 -80.13 4.09
C GLN A 41 -26.00 -78.81 3.51
N TYR A 42 -26.48 -78.41 2.34
CA TYR A 42 -26.20 -77.12 1.70
C TYR A 42 -26.72 -75.94 2.55
N LEU A 43 -27.92 -76.05 3.08
CA LEU A 43 -28.52 -75.01 3.95
C LEU A 43 -27.74 -74.94 5.29
N ALA A 44 -27.36 -76.05 5.86
CA ALA A 44 -26.58 -76.08 7.12
C ALA A 44 -25.17 -75.48 6.92
N GLU A 45 -24.51 -75.73 5.76
CA GLU A 45 -23.22 -75.15 5.45
C GLU A 45 -23.32 -73.66 5.14
N LYS A 46 -24.38 -73.21 4.50
CA LYS A 46 -24.69 -71.81 4.23
C LYS A 46 -25.01 -71.04 5.53
N ALA A 47 -25.76 -71.65 6.45
CA ALA A 47 -26.05 -71.07 7.77
C ALA A 47 -24.78 -70.98 8.60
N ARG A 48 -23.91 -71.99 8.61
CA ARG A 48 -22.60 -71.98 9.31
C ARG A 48 -21.67 -70.90 8.75
N LYS A 49 -21.67 -70.70 7.44
CA LYS A 49 -20.86 -69.64 6.81
C LYS A 49 -21.39 -68.27 7.19
N ALA A 50 -22.71 -68.04 7.20
CA ALA A 50 -23.33 -66.79 7.59
C ALA A 50 -23.08 -66.46 9.07
N GLU A 51 -23.02 -67.49 9.94
CA GLU A 51 -22.71 -67.30 11.35
C GLU A 51 -21.22 -66.95 11.61
N LEU A 52 -20.31 -67.54 10.81
CA LEU A 52 -18.89 -67.15 10.81
C LEU A 52 -18.68 -65.72 10.32
N ASP A 53 -19.35 -65.34 9.22
CA ASP A 53 -19.27 -63.97 8.67
C ASP A 53 -19.85 -62.94 9.69
N LYS A 54 -20.93 -63.27 10.39
CA LYS A 54 -21.51 -62.47 11.43
C LYS A 54 -20.53 -62.23 12.59
N ARG A 55 -19.88 -63.33 13.06
CA ARG A 55 -18.91 -63.30 14.16
C ARG A 55 -17.64 -62.53 13.79
N ALA A 56 -17.14 -62.65 12.54
CA ALA A 56 -16.03 -61.84 12.02
C ALA A 56 -16.38 -60.35 11.97
N MET A 57 -17.61 -60.02 11.64
CA MET A 57 -18.07 -58.61 11.61
C MET A 57 -18.24 -58.04 13.02
N GLU A 58 -18.73 -58.83 13.99
CA GLU A 58 -18.80 -58.41 15.39
C GLU A 58 -17.40 -58.13 15.96
N LEU A 59 -16.42 -58.98 15.69
CA LEU A 59 -15.02 -58.77 16.13
C LEU A 59 -14.40 -57.51 15.50
N ALA A 60 -14.66 -57.28 14.21
CA ALA A 60 -14.18 -56.06 13.50
C ALA A 60 -14.82 -54.76 14.07
N ILE A 61 -16.06 -54.82 14.52
CA ILE A 61 -16.73 -53.70 15.16
C ILE A 61 -16.15 -53.44 16.56
N GLU A 62 -15.87 -54.48 17.34
CA GLU A 62 -15.24 -54.34 18.65
C GLU A 62 -13.84 -53.75 18.54
N GLU A 63 -13.01 -54.16 17.55
CA GLU A 63 -11.68 -53.62 17.32
C GLU A 63 -11.73 -52.16 16.84
N ALA A 64 -12.69 -51.82 15.99
CA ALA A 64 -12.92 -50.43 15.57
C ALA A 64 -13.37 -49.54 16.72
N GLN A 65 -14.22 -50.07 17.62
CA GLN A 65 -14.67 -49.36 18.83
C GLN A 65 -13.49 -49.08 19.76
N ALA A 66 -12.63 -50.08 20.01
CA ALA A 66 -11.46 -49.93 20.89
C ALA A 66 -10.46 -48.89 20.34
N THR A 67 -10.25 -48.87 19.00
CA THR A 67 -9.43 -47.86 18.32
C THR A 67 -10.01 -46.45 18.44
N PHE A 68 -11.32 -46.33 18.29
CA PHE A 68 -12.02 -45.05 18.43
C PHE A 68 -11.91 -44.50 19.88
N ASP A 69 -12.10 -45.34 20.89
CA ASP A 69 -11.98 -44.95 22.29
C ASP A 69 -10.55 -44.51 22.63
N SER A 70 -9.54 -45.17 22.07
CA SER A 70 -8.14 -44.76 22.18
C SER A 70 -7.86 -43.40 21.56
N VAL A 71 -8.41 -43.13 20.37
CA VAL A 71 -8.29 -41.82 19.71
C VAL A 71 -9.01 -40.72 20.49
N CYS A 72 -10.18 -41.02 21.05
CA CYS A 72 -10.90 -40.07 21.89
C CYS A 72 -10.12 -39.72 23.18
N ALA A 73 -9.52 -40.70 23.83
CA ALA A 73 -8.67 -40.46 25.00
C ALA A 73 -7.43 -39.61 24.67
N SER A 74 -6.80 -39.86 23.50
CA SER A 74 -5.67 -39.06 23.01
C SER A 74 -6.07 -37.62 22.70
N LEU A 75 -7.24 -37.40 22.13
CA LEU A 75 -7.80 -36.05 21.85
C LEU A 75 -8.10 -35.30 23.14
N GLU A 76 -8.58 -35.96 24.17
CA GLU A 76 -8.81 -35.31 25.47
C GLU A 76 -7.50 -34.92 26.16
N SER A 77 -6.47 -35.75 26.05
CA SER A 77 -5.11 -35.42 26.54
C SER A 77 -4.55 -34.21 25.83
N LEU A 78 -4.60 -34.20 24.50
CA LEU A 78 -4.16 -33.05 23.69
C LEU A 78 -4.94 -31.76 24.01
N LYS A 79 -6.26 -31.85 24.25
CA LYS A 79 -7.03 -30.69 24.71
C LYS A 79 -6.53 -30.11 26.01
N LYS A 80 -6.17 -30.96 26.98
CA LYS A 80 -5.62 -30.52 28.25
C LYS A 80 -4.26 -29.85 28.08
N GLU A 81 -3.39 -30.40 27.24
CA GLU A 81 -2.09 -29.80 26.93
C GLU A 81 -2.23 -28.42 26.26
N VAL A 82 -3.14 -28.30 25.29
CA VAL A 82 -3.42 -27.01 24.62
C VAL A 82 -3.92 -25.96 25.61
N GLU A 83 -4.80 -26.33 26.55
CA GLU A 83 -5.26 -25.37 27.56
C GLU A 83 -4.15 -25.00 28.57
N ALA A 84 -3.26 -25.90 28.90
CA ALA A 84 -2.09 -25.61 29.73
C ALA A 84 -1.14 -24.63 29.04
N VAL A 85 -0.81 -24.88 27.77
CA VAL A 85 0.03 -23.97 26.93
C VAL A 85 -0.62 -22.60 26.78
N LYS A 86 -1.94 -22.53 26.59
CA LYS A 86 -2.67 -21.26 26.53
C LYS A 86 -2.60 -20.48 27.85
N ALA A 87 -2.63 -21.19 29.00
CA ALA A 87 -2.50 -20.55 30.32
C ALA A 87 -1.09 -19.97 30.51
N GLU A 88 -0.05 -20.71 30.16
CA GLU A 88 1.34 -20.24 30.19
C GLU A 88 1.55 -19.03 29.26
N LEU A 89 1.01 -19.08 28.06
CA LEU A 89 1.10 -17.96 27.08
C LEU A 89 0.43 -16.69 27.63
N ARG A 90 -0.73 -16.84 28.32
CA ARG A 90 -1.41 -15.69 28.94
C ARG A 90 -0.57 -15.08 30.07
N GLU A 91 0.10 -15.91 30.86
CA GLU A 91 0.99 -15.46 31.92
C GLU A 91 2.23 -14.74 31.36
N GLU A 92 2.87 -15.30 30.34
CA GLU A 92 4.00 -14.67 29.65
C GLU A 92 3.61 -13.34 28.97
N CYS A 93 2.46 -13.27 28.32
CA CYS A 93 1.93 -12.04 27.78
C CYS A 93 1.70 -10.97 28.86
N SER A 94 1.24 -11.37 30.05
CA SER A 94 1.07 -10.47 31.20
C SER A 94 2.41 -9.95 31.71
N LYS A 95 3.42 -10.83 31.84
CA LYS A 95 4.79 -10.46 32.25
C LYS A 95 5.41 -9.50 31.25
N ARG A 96 5.25 -9.77 29.96
CA ARG A 96 5.74 -8.92 28.86
C ARG A 96 5.10 -7.53 28.89
N LYS A 97 3.78 -7.43 29.04
CA LYS A 97 3.08 -6.14 29.19
C LYS A 97 3.59 -5.32 30.38
N LYS A 98 3.85 -5.96 31.51
CA LYS A 98 4.42 -5.30 32.70
C LYS A 98 5.86 -4.82 32.45
N ALA A 99 6.68 -5.59 31.75
CA ALA A 99 8.04 -5.22 31.38
C ALA A 99 8.07 -4.06 30.38
N GLU A 100 7.20 -4.07 29.38
CA GLU A 100 7.03 -2.98 28.42
C GLU A 100 6.57 -1.67 29.09
N ALA A 101 5.64 -1.75 30.04
CA ALA A 101 5.21 -0.59 30.81
C ALA A 101 6.35 -0.01 31.67
N ARG A 102 7.20 -0.87 32.26
CA ARG A 102 8.41 -0.42 32.99
C ARG A 102 9.43 0.23 32.07
N ALA A 103 9.66 -0.35 30.87
CA ALA A 103 10.58 0.20 29.88
C ALA A 103 10.11 1.58 29.40
N ARG A 104 8.81 1.76 29.12
CA ARG A 104 8.21 3.06 28.76
C ARG A 104 8.41 4.10 29.85
N LYS A 105 8.22 3.72 31.12
CA LYS A 105 8.41 4.64 32.26
C LYS A 105 9.86 5.06 32.41
N LEU A 106 10.81 4.14 32.22
CA LEU A 106 12.25 4.44 32.23
C LEU A 106 12.66 5.35 31.06
N ASP A 107 12.14 5.11 29.87
CA ASP A 107 12.39 5.96 28.67
C ASP A 107 11.86 7.39 28.87
N GLN A 108 10.67 7.54 29.45
CA GLN A 108 10.13 8.86 29.82
C GLN A 108 11.01 9.56 30.86
N GLN A 109 11.50 8.84 31.88
CA GLN A 109 12.40 9.41 32.88
C GLN A 109 13.75 9.82 32.25
N LEU A 110 14.26 9.03 31.32
CA LEU A 110 15.51 9.31 30.61
C LEU A 110 15.36 10.54 29.71
N LYS A 111 14.25 10.67 28.97
CA LYS A 111 13.92 11.86 28.16
C LYS A 111 13.74 13.10 29.01
N PHE A 112 13.10 12.98 30.18
CA PHE A 112 12.95 14.08 31.12
C PHE A 112 14.30 14.53 31.69
N ALA A 113 15.16 13.58 32.10
CA ALA A 113 16.50 13.84 32.60
C ALA A 113 17.40 14.49 31.51
N TRP A 114 17.28 14.01 30.26
CA TRP A 114 18.01 14.54 29.11
C TRP A 114 17.57 15.96 28.77
N LYS A 115 16.26 16.22 28.76
CA LYS A 115 15.69 17.56 28.54
C LYS A 115 16.11 18.55 29.63
N ASN A 116 16.20 18.10 30.88
CA ASN A 116 16.66 18.94 31.98
C ASN A 116 18.16 19.19 31.97
N ARG A 117 18.97 18.31 31.40
CA ARG A 117 20.44 18.40 31.37
C ARG A 117 20.99 19.11 30.11
N PHE A 118 20.28 18.97 28.98
CA PHE A 118 20.75 19.44 27.67
C PHE A 118 19.71 20.31 26.90
N GLY A 119 18.52 20.53 27.46
CA GLY A 119 17.52 21.39 26.85
C GLY A 119 17.90 22.85 26.95
N ASP A 120 17.80 23.60 25.82
CA ASP A 120 18.01 25.03 25.74
C ASP A 120 17.24 25.79 26.83
N LYS A 121 17.95 26.47 27.71
CA LYS A 121 17.38 27.41 28.70
C LYS A 121 16.99 28.72 27.98
N ARG A 122 15.93 28.70 27.19
CA ARG A 122 15.27 29.93 26.74
C ARG A 122 14.41 30.46 27.88
N GLN A 123 14.91 31.55 28.50
CA GLN A 123 14.16 32.36 29.44
C GLN A 123 13.00 33.09 28.76
N ASN A 124 11.85 33.11 29.46
CA ASN A 124 10.74 34.05 29.36
C ASN A 124 9.75 33.88 28.20
N ALA A 125 8.64 33.22 28.51
CA ALA A 125 7.33 33.68 28.12
C ALA A 125 6.34 33.42 29.26
N ARG A 126 5.62 34.46 29.59
CA ARG A 126 4.63 34.76 30.62
C ARG A 126 3.71 33.58 31.00
N LYS A 127 3.55 33.44 32.32
CA LYS A 127 2.38 32.81 32.95
C LYS A 127 1.15 33.61 32.57
N ASP A 128 0.12 32.93 32.04
CA ASP A 128 -1.27 33.21 32.43
C ASP A 128 -2.19 32.05 32.05
N SER A 129 -2.99 31.72 33.05
CA SER A 129 -4.28 31.06 33.09
C SER A 129 -4.45 29.58 32.68
N LYS A 130 -4.74 28.85 33.72
CA LYS A 130 -5.51 27.62 33.89
C LYS A 130 -6.57 27.40 32.80
N ASN A 131 -6.53 26.19 32.19
CA ASN A 131 -7.72 25.35 32.11
C ASN A 131 -7.29 23.89 31.96
N ASP A 132 -7.71 23.08 32.90
CA ASP A 132 -7.66 21.64 32.91
C ASP A 132 -8.56 21.07 31.81
N ASP A 133 -8.18 19.92 31.30
CA ASP A 133 -8.83 18.95 30.43
C ASP A 133 -8.13 18.77 29.08
N ALA A 134 -7.04 17.97 29.15
CA ALA A 134 -6.54 17.29 27.96
C ALA A 134 -6.46 15.78 28.27
N PRO A 135 -7.22 14.94 27.54
CA PRO A 135 -7.09 13.51 27.69
C PRO A 135 -5.77 13.01 27.12
N ASP A 136 -5.22 12.00 27.80
CA ASP A 136 -3.98 11.31 27.54
C ASP A 136 -3.76 11.03 26.06
N ARG A 137 -2.67 11.59 25.50
CA ARG A 137 -2.12 11.20 24.22
C ARG A 137 -1.27 9.93 24.45
N GLU A 138 -1.85 8.79 24.20
CA GLU A 138 -1.09 7.58 23.89
C GLU A 138 -0.44 7.75 22.52
N ASP A 139 0.79 8.26 22.51
CA ASP A 139 1.67 8.23 21.33
C ASP A 139 2.19 6.79 21.16
N GLU A 140 1.41 5.95 20.48
CA GLU A 140 1.94 4.73 19.89
C GLU A 140 2.90 5.14 18.75
N LYS A 141 4.19 5.10 19.06
CA LYS A 141 5.24 5.14 18.06
C LYS A 141 5.26 3.82 17.32
N ASP A 142 4.51 3.73 16.22
CA ASP A 142 4.85 2.80 15.16
C ASP A 142 6.19 3.26 14.58
N GLY A 143 7.26 2.60 15.01
CA GLY A 143 8.61 2.88 14.52
C GLY A 143 8.74 2.43 13.07
N PHE A 144 8.68 3.35 12.17
CA PHE A 144 9.44 3.40 10.94
C PHE A 144 9.09 4.71 10.21
N ASP A 145 9.74 5.80 10.62
CA ASP A 145 9.88 6.98 9.78
C ASP A 145 11.24 6.85 9.09
N GLY A 146 11.21 6.29 7.88
CA GLY A 146 12.36 6.20 6.99
C GLY A 146 12.68 7.55 6.36
N THR A 147 13.12 8.50 7.15
CA THR A 147 13.83 9.67 6.64
C THR A 147 15.29 9.32 6.51
N GLU A 148 15.69 8.77 5.36
CA GLU A 148 17.07 8.85 4.93
C GLU A 148 17.35 10.26 4.40
N ASP A 149 17.70 11.14 5.32
CA ASP A 149 18.56 12.26 4.98
C ASP A 149 19.97 11.70 4.84
N THR A 150 20.44 11.60 3.60
CA THR A 150 21.85 11.36 3.29
C THR A 150 22.67 12.56 3.77
N VAL A 151 22.97 12.57 5.06
CA VAL A 151 24.03 13.41 5.59
C VAL A 151 25.34 12.63 5.44
N SER A 152 26.14 13.06 4.48
CA SER A 152 27.54 12.70 4.35
C SER A 152 28.27 13.09 5.64
N THR A 153 28.43 12.15 6.57
CA THR A 153 29.29 12.33 7.74
C THR A 153 30.73 12.16 7.33
N LYS A 154 31.38 13.26 7.03
CA LYS A 154 32.82 13.33 7.18
C LYS A 154 33.13 13.37 8.68
N SER A 155 33.79 12.31 9.14
CA SER A 155 34.38 12.21 10.47
C SER A 155 35.33 13.37 10.72
N VAL A 156 35.00 14.22 11.68
CA VAL A 156 35.93 15.22 12.22
C VAL A 156 36.56 14.61 13.46
N GLN A 157 37.84 14.28 13.38
CA GLN A 157 38.69 14.08 14.55
C GLN A 157 38.95 15.44 15.16
N GLU A 158 38.57 15.62 16.40
CA GLU A 158 38.97 16.77 17.21
C GLU A 158 40.45 16.64 17.60
N ASN A 159 41.27 17.61 17.20
CA ASN A 159 42.49 17.96 17.87
C ASN A 159 42.43 19.46 18.24
N PRO A 160 42.98 19.86 19.42
CA PRO A 160 42.70 21.17 19.99
C PRO A 160 43.66 22.24 19.47
N ALA A 161 43.12 23.45 19.28
CA ALA A 161 43.69 24.76 19.35
C ALA A 161 44.88 25.10 18.43
N GLU A 162 44.55 25.70 17.29
CA GLU A 162 45.31 26.85 16.74
C GLU A 162 44.31 27.76 16.01
N GLU A 163 44.30 29.04 16.32
CA GLU A 163 43.48 30.06 15.66
C GLU A 163 43.84 30.13 14.17
N PRO A 164 42.87 30.00 13.24
CA PRO A 164 43.16 30.16 11.84
C PRO A 164 43.29 31.64 11.48
N PRO A 165 44.26 32.00 10.60
CA PRO A 165 44.46 33.38 10.15
C PRO A 165 43.20 33.89 9.44
N VAL A 166 42.85 35.14 9.72
CA VAL A 166 41.76 35.90 9.08
C VAL A 166 42.00 35.89 7.57
N LYS A 167 41.25 35.07 6.85
CA LYS A 167 41.19 35.11 5.39
C LYS A 167 40.33 36.31 5.00
N GLU A 168 40.95 37.31 4.40
CA GLU A 168 40.28 38.38 3.69
C GLU A 168 39.22 37.82 2.78
N LYS A 169 37.99 38.30 2.96
CA LYS A 169 36.86 37.99 2.05
C LYS A 169 37.22 38.61 0.69
N LYS A 170 37.70 37.79 -0.25
CA LYS A 170 37.69 38.19 -1.65
C LYS A 170 36.26 38.46 -2.04
N GLU A 171 35.96 39.71 -2.37
CA GLU A 171 34.70 40.06 -3.04
C GLU A 171 34.55 39.13 -4.25
N ARG A 172 33.47 38.33 -4.25
CA ARG A 172 33.14 37.51 -5.40
C ARG A 172 32.70 38.44 -6.52
N ASP A 173 33.53 38.54 -7.53
CA ASP A 173 33.15 39.18 -8.79
C ASP A 173 31.94 38.44 -9.38
N LEU A 174 30.76 39.04 -9.26
CA LEU A 174 29.50 38.53 -9.76
C LEU A 174 29.28 38.88 -11.24
N SER A 175 30.25 39.58 -11.87
CA SER A 175 30.12 40.01 -13.27
C SER A 175 30.25 38.87 -14.30
N ASN A 176 30.72 37.68 -13.88
CA ASN A 176 30.95 36.51 -14.74
C ASN A 176 29.95 35.36 -14.57
N ARG A 177 28.65 35.64 -14.44
CA ARG A 177 27.59 34.65 -14.56
C ARG A 177 26.51 35.07 -15.57
N PRO A 178 26.85 35.31 -16.84
CA PRO A 178 25.81 35.65 -17.83
C PRO A 178 24.97 34.44 -18.25
N GLU A 179 25.56 33.25 -18.27
CA GLU A 179 24.96 32.09 -18.97
C GLU A 179 23.72 31.45 -18.29
N HIS A 180 23.59 31.60 -16.97
CA HIS A 180 22.50 30.92 -16.25
C HIS A 180 21.13 31.59 -16.40
N TYR A 181 21.08 32.89 -16.66
CA TYR A 181 19.83 33.64 -16.83
C TYR A 181 19.31 33.64 -18.27
N GLU A 182 20.17 33.39 -19.26
CA GLU A 182 19.76 33.34 -20.68
C GLU A 182 18.94 32.08 -21.01
N THR A 183 19.12 30.99 -20.26
CA THR A 183 18.39 29.74 -20.41
C THR A 183 17.02 29.72 -19.73
N MET A 184 16.74 30.67 -18.82
CA MET A 184 15.44 30.74 -18.15
C MET A 184 14.38 31.27 -19.10
N SER A 185 13.27 30.56 -19.22
CA SER A 185 12.10 30.95 -20.01
C SER A 185 10.82 30.61 -19.27
N VAL A 186 9.76 31.35 -19.54
CA VAL A 186 8.39 31.09 -19.05
C VAL A 186 7.52 30.84 -20.28
N GLU A 187 6.83 29.70 -20.31
CA GLU A 187 5.78 29.46 -21.26
C GLU A 187 4.55 30.28 -20.85
N GLY A 188 4.24 31.33 -21.58
CA GLY A 188 3.12 32.23 -21.28
C GLY A 188 3.28 33.56 -21.98
N ASP A 189 2.37 34.49 -21.72
CA ASP A 189 2.39 35.81 -22.36
C ASP A 189 3.67 36.55 -22.04
N SER A 190 4.40 36.91 -23.06
CA SER A 190 5.59 37.76 -23.00
C SER A 190 5.19 39.19 -23.32
N VAL A 191 5.34 40.09 -22.34
CA VAL A 191 5.11 41.51 -22.53
C VAL A 191 6.44 42.17 -22.88
N PHE A 192 6.55 42.70 -24.09
CA PHE A 192 7.73 43.45 -24.50
C PHE A 192 7.55 44.94 -24.15
N HIS A 193 8.55 45.52 -23.50
CA HIS A 193 8.60 46.94 -23.16
C HIS A 193 9.68 47.61 -24.04
N PRO A 194 9.30 48.26 -25.13
CA PRO A 194 10.24 48.94 -26.01
C PRO A 194 10.80 50.20 -25.36
N THR A 195 12.02 50.56 -25.73
CA THR A 195 12.63 51.85 -25.38
C THR A 195 12.26 52.89 -26.44
N ASP A 196 11.88 54.07 -25.98
CA ASP A 196 11.67 55.23 -26.84
C ASP A 196 13.03 55.88 -27.17
N ASP A 197 13.51 55.63 -28.37
CA ASP A 197 14.81 56.12 -28.83
C ASP A 197 14.93 57.64 -28.84
N SER A 198 13.80 58.35 -28.94
CA SER A 198 13.79 59.83 -28.95
C SER A 198 14.16 60.42 -27.56
N LYS A 199 14.07 59.62 -26.51
CA LYS A 199 14.40 60.03 -25.14
C LYS A 199 15.82 59.66 -24.72
N VAL A 200 16.58 58.98 -25.59
CA VAL A 200 17.96 58.60 -25.29
C VAL A 200 18.90 59.80 -25.45
N PRO A 201 19.56 60.25 -24.37
CA PRO A 201 20.47 61.39 -24.45
C PRO A 201 21.82 60.98 -25.05
N GLY A 202 21.90 60.93 -26.38
CA GLY A 202 23.12 60.61 -27.07
C GLY A 202 23.00 59.48 -28.10
N ARG A 203 24.12 59.08 -28.68
CA ARG A 203 24.17 58.06 -29.73
C ARG A 203 24.06 56.66 -29.14
N ILE A 204 23.14 55.86 -29.62
CA ILE A 204 23.01 54.44 -29.27
C ILE A 204 24.18 53.66 -29.89
N ILE A 205 24.97 52.96 -29.05
CA ILE A 205 26.13 52.15 -29.48
C ILE A 205 25.88 50.63 -29.33
N GLY A 206 24.75 50.24 -28.73
CA GLY A 206 24.36 48.83 -28.60
C GLY A 206 22.99 48.66 -27.95
N ARG A 207 22.41 47.45 -28.07
CA ARG A 207 21.13 47.05 -27.43
C ARG A 207 21.28 45.69 -26.82
N LYS A 208 20.63 45.47 -25.68
CA LYS A 208 20.43 44.16 -25.07
C LYS A 208 19.01 44.03 -24.50
N SER A 209 18.44 42.85 -24.53
CA SER A 209 17.20 42.56 -23.81
C SER A 209 17.51 42.06 -22.40
N VAL A 210 16.78 42.58 -21.44
CA VAL A 210 16.82 42.08 -20.05
C VAL A 210 15.52 41.35 -19.77
N LYS A 211 15.62 40.09 -19.38
CA LYS A 211 14.46 39.30 -19.00
C LYS A 211 14.18 39.51 -17.52
N VAL A 212 12.96 39.86 -17.18
CA VAL A 212 12.47 39.95 -15.80
C VAL A 212 11.22 39.08 -15.69
N PHE A 213 11.23 38.19 -14.70
CA PHE A 213 10.11 37.28 -14.49
C PHE A 213 9.15 37.89 -13.45
N SER A 214 7.87 38.00 -13.79
CA SER A 214 6.83 38.44 -12.86
C SER A 214 5.79 37.35 -12.71
N PHE A 215 5.21 37.23 -11.51
CA PHE A 215 4.12 36.32 -11.22
C PHE A 215 2.86 37.15 -10.98
N LYS A 216 1.82 36.90 -11.80
CA LYS A 216 0.51 37.53 -11.65
C LYS A 216 -0.53 36.42 -11.55
N MET A 217 -1.35 36.47 -10.49
CA MET A 217 -2.49 35.59 -10.33
C MET A 217 -3.74 36.48 -10.16
N ALA A 218 -4.78 36.20 -10.94
CA ALA A 218 -6.05 36.91 -10.85
C ALA A 218 -7.20 35.92 -10.76
N LEU A 219 -8.16 36.20 -9.89
CA LEU A 219 -9.51 35.61 -9.96
C LEU A 219 -10.32 36.43 -10.94
N VAL A 220 -11.02 35.77 -11.85
CA VAL A 220 -11.87 36.41 -12.83
C VAL A 220 -13.30 35.97 -12.62
N GLU A 221 -14.22 36.93 -12.51
CA GLU A 221 -15.65 36.69 -12.51
C GLU A 221 -16.19 36.86 -13.92
N GLU A 222 -16.59 35.75 -14.54
CA GLU A 222 -17.22 35.76 -15.85
C GLU A 222 -18.75 35.89 -15.68
N ARG A 223 -19.36 36.88 -16.31
CA ARG A 223 -20.81 37.10 -16.29
C ARG A 223 -21.40 36.82 -17.64
N TYR A 224 -22.43 35.98 -17.66
CA TYR A 224 -23.15 35.59 -18.87
C TYR A 224 -24.58 36.16 -18.81
N ASP A 225 -24.98 36.90 -19.83
CA ASP A 225 -26.33 37.42 -19.94
C ASP A 225 -27.26 36.32 -20.46
N MET A 226 -28.18 35.87 -19.59
CA MET A 226 -29.12 34.80 -19.89
C MET A 226 -30.48 35.37 -20.22
N VAL A 227 -31.07 34.98 -21.33
CA VAL A 227 -32.39 35.42 -21.78
C VAL A 227 -33.44 34.37 -21.49
N HIS A 228 -34.56 34.77 -20.90
CA HIS A 228 -35.72 33.91 -20.76
C HIS A 228 -36.61 34.08 -21.96
N TYR A 229 -36.79 33.04 -22.78
CA TYR A 229 -37.50 33.13 -24.05
C TYR A 229 -38.46 31.96 -24.26
N VAL A 230 -39.43 32.13 -25.13
CA VAL A 230 -40.42 31.12 -25.50
C VAL A 230 -40.50 30.99 -27.00
N GLU A 231 -40.41 29.80 -27.52
CA GLU A 231 -40.67 29.47 -28.93
C GLU A 231 -42.15 29.05 -29.08
N PRO A 232 -42.76 29.31 -30.27
CA PRO A 232 -44.13 28.89 -30.53
C PRO A 232 -44.33 27.39 -30.28
N GLY A 233 -45.30 27.06 -29.38
CA GLY A 233 -45.60 25.65 -29.01
C GLY A 233 -44.67 25.02 -28.01
N GLN A 234 -43.68 25.73 -27.46
CA GLN A 234 -42.75 25.22 -26.46
C GLN A 234 -42.93 25.93 -25.11
N LYS A 235 -42.42 25.29 -24.03
CA LYS A 235 -42.37 25.91 -22.70
C LYS A 235 -41.25 26.95 -22.65
N PRO A 236 -41.42 28.05 -21.87
CA PRO A 236 -40.38 29.03 -21.68
C PRO A 236 -39.08 28.41 -21.13
N ARG A 237 -37.93 28.84 -21.65
CA ARG A 237 -36.59 28.36 -21.25
C ARG A 237 -35.56 29.49 -21.23
N TRP A 238 -34.52 29.30 -20.41
CA TRP A 238 -33.37 30.20 -20.40
C TRP A 238 -32.35 29.77 -21.44
N GLY A 239 -31.80 30.73 -22.17
CA GLY A 239 -30.75 30.54 -23.17
C GLY A 239 -29.67 31.61 -23.08
N TYR A 240 -28.49 31.28 -23.53
CA TYR A 240 -27.36 32.18 -23.73
C TYR A 240 -27.12 32.29 -25.24
N PHE A 241 -27.09 33.54 -25.74
CA PHE A 241 -26.93 33.85 -27.14
C PHE A 241 -25.75 34.84 -27.27
N PRO A 242 -24.51 34.31 -27.48
CA PRO A 242 -23.30 35.15 -27.46
C PRO A 242 -23.24 36.12 -28.61
N THR A 243 -22.66 37.29 -28.34
CA THR A 243 -22.21 38.22 -29.39
C THR A 243 -20.84 37.78 -29.89
N GLU A 244 -20.44 38.31 -31.06
CA GLU A 244 -19.15 38.01 -31.67
C GLU A 244 -17.99 38.34 -30.71
N GLY A 245 -16.97 37.46 -30.68
CA GLY A 245 -15.83 37.60 -29.79
C GLY A 245 -16.01 37.01 -28.37
N HIS A 246 -17.22 36.52 -28.01
CA HIS A 246 -17.50 35.92 -26.71
C HIS A 246 -17.59 34.38 -26.77
N PRO A 247 -17.40 33.69 -25.62
CA PRO A 247 -17.54 32.23 -25.55
C PRO A 247 -18.91 31.77 -26.03
N GLN A 248 -18.94 30.74 -26.89
CA GLN A 248 -20.18 30.24 -27.49
C GLN A 248 -21.09 29.50 -26.50
N VAL A 249 -20.57 29.11 -25.34
CA VAL A 249 -21.29 28.45 -24.27
C VAL A 249 -20.88 29.03 -22.92
N VAL A 250 -21.75 28.90 -21.91
CA VAL A 250 -21.38 29.23 -20.53
C VAL A 250 -20.29 28.29 -20.06
N THR A 251 -19.09 28.80 -19.76
CA THR A 251 -17.88 28.03 -19.44
C THR A 251 -17.88 27.54 -17.99
N LYS A 252 -18.93 26.87 -17.56
CA LYS A 252 -19.01 26.29 -16.22
C LYS A 252 -18.91 24.78 -16.28
N PHE A 253 -18.06 24.18 -15.44
CA PHE A 253 -18.00 22.74 -15.29
C PHE A 253 -19.32 22.19 -14.73
N GLN A 254 -19.80 21.08 -15.24
CA GLN A 254 -21.12 20.54 -14.94
C GLN A 254 -21.38 20.37 -13.42
N GLY A 255 -22.44 21.02 -12.94
CA GLY A 255 -22.84 20.98 -11.52
C GLY A 255 -22.00 21.86 -10.59
N THR A 256 -21.23 22.81 -11.14
CA THR A 256 -20.46 23.81 -10.42
C THR A 256 -20.75 25.22 -10.92
N LYS A 257 -20.14 26.24 -10.30
CA LYS A 257 -19.97 27.58 -10.85
C LYS A 257 -18.50 27.87 -11.19
N ALA A 258 -17.64 26.85 -11.22
CA ALA A 258 -16.24 26.95 -11.59
C ALA A 258 -16.07 26.64 -13.08
N THR A 259 -15.14 27.32 -13.74
CA THR A 259 -14.65 26.92 -15.05
C THR A 259 -13.77 25.67 -14.92
N PRO A 260 -13.49 24.93 -16.01
CA PRO A 260 -12.52 23.82 -15.98
C PRO A 260 -11.16 24.24 -15.41
N GLU A 261 -10.66 25.44 -15.77
CA GLU A 261 -9.38 25.98 -15.29
C GLU A 261 -9.41 26.25 -13.79
N PHE A 262 -10.54 26.75 -13.25
CA PHE A 262 -10.66 26.96 -11.83
C PHE A 262 -10.70 25.63 -11.06
N LEU A 263 -11.39 24.62 -11.61
CA LEU A 263 -11.38 23.27 -11.04
C LEU A 263 -9.98 22.63 -11.08
N GLN A 264 -9.22 22.84 -12.17
CA GLN A 264 -7.81 22.48 -12.29
C GLN A 264 -6.98 23.13 -11.18
N ALA A 265 -7.13 24.44 -10.97
CA ALA A 265 -6.41 25.18 -9.93
C ALA A 265 -6.73 24.62 -8.53
N LEU A 266 -8.01 24.39 -8.22
CA LEU A 266 -8.41 23.79 -6.94
C LEU A 266 -7.80 22.40 -6.72
N ALA A 267 -7.85 21.54 -7.75
CA ALA A 267 -7.28 20.20 -7.67
C ALA A 267 -5.75 20.22 -7.49
N TYR A 268 -5.09 21.13 -8.18
CA TYR A 268 -3.64 21.30 -8.11
C TYR A 268 -3.20 21.80 -6.73
N GLU A 269 -3.86 22.83 -6.18
CA GLU A 269 -3.54 23.36 -4.85
C GLU A 269 -3.73 22.28 -3.76
N VAL A 270 -4.85 21.54 -3.78
CA VAL A 270 -5.15 20.57 -2.72
C VAL A 270 -4.30 19.30 -2.84
N TYR A 271 -4.18 18.72 -4.04
CA TYR A 271 -3.62 17.36 -4.19
C TYR A 271 -2.21 17.32 -4.78
N VAL A 272 -1.72 18.39 -5.39
CA VAL A 272 -0.33 18.46 -5.86
C VAL A 272 0.54 19.25 -4.88
N LYS A 273 0.04 20.41 -4.41
CA LYS A 273 0.73 21.26 -3.42
C LYS A 273 0.40 20.89 -1.98
N ASN A 274 -0.60 20.04 -1.73
CA ASN A 274 -1.07 19.62 -0.42
C ASN A 274 -1.55 20.77 0.48
N VAL A 275 -2.15 21.80 -0.13
CA VAL A 275 -2.76 22.92 0.60
C VAL A 275 -4.04 22.41 1.27
N THR A 276 -4.25 22.74 2.55
CA THR A 276 -5.48 22.36 3.26
C THR A 276 -6.67 23.16 2.76
N PHE A 277 -7.89 22.60 2.86
CA PHE A 277 -9.10 23.32 2.49
C PHE A 277 -9.28 24.62 3.28
N GLY A 278 -8.77 24.67 4.51
CA GLY A 278 -8.79 25.89 5.33
C GLY A 278 -7.95 27.00 4.73
N LEU A 279 -6.70 26.70 4.39
CA LEU A 279 -5.77 27.66 3.78
C LEU A 279 -6.22 28.07 2.37
N LEU A 280 -6.71 27.11 1.57
CA LEU A 280 -7.24 27.41 0.25
C LEU A 280 -8.44 28.37 0.31
N HIS A 281 -9.36 28.13 1.24
CA HIS A 281 -10.51 29.00 1.47
C HIS A 281 -10.07 30.39 1.90
N GLN A 282 -9.15 30.49 2.86
CA GLN A 282 -8.61 31.78 3.31
C GLN A 282 -7.97 32.54 2.15
N TRP A 283 -7.09 31.91 1.40
CA TRP A 283 -6.45 32.51 0.23
C TRP A 283 -7.45 33.05 -0.80
N LEU A 284 -8.50 32.28 -1.14
CA LEU A 284 -9.56 32.74 -2.05
C LEU A 284 -10.36 33.93 -1.45
N THR A 285 -10.57 33.93 -0.14
CA THR A 285 -11.24 35.04 0.57
C THR A 285 -10.38 36.30 0.53
N ASP A 286 -9.08 36.19 0.78
CA ASP A 286 -8.12 37.30 0.72
C ASP A 286 -8.03 37.91 -0.69
N MET A 287 -8.27 37.09 -1.72
CA MET A 287 -8.41 37.55 -3.11
C MET A 287 -9.80 38.09 -3.46
N GLY A 288 -10.69 38.26 -2.48
CA GLY A 288 -12.02 38.86 -2.66
C GLY A 288 -13.12 37.86 -3.06
N MET A 289 -12.88 36.56 -3.03
CA MET A 289 -13.91 35.58 -3.38
C MET A 289 -14.75 35.16 -2.15
N THR A 290 -16.04 35.40 -2.18
CA THR A 290 -16.98 34.89 -1.18
C THR A 290 -17.44 33.48 -1.54
N ILE A 291 -16.93 32.46 -0.85
CA ILE A 291 -17.24 31.05 -1.09
C ILE A 291 -17.16 30.26 0.21
N SER A 292 -17.98 29.22 0.37
CA SER A 292 -17.85 28.32 1.53
C SER A 292 -16.87 27.17 1.28
N LYS A 293 -16.22 26.68 2.35
CA LYS A 293 -15.36 25.47 2.29
C LYS A 293 -16.10 24.26 1.71
N ASN A 294 -17.38 24.10 2.07
CA ASN A 294 -18.21 23.01 1.56
C ASN A 294 -18.45 23.11 0.05
N THR A 295 -18.58 24.32 -0.47
CA THR A 295 -18.73 24.55 -1.92
C THR A 295 -17.46 24.11 -2.66
N LEU A 296 -16.27 24.49 -2.18
CA LEU A 296 -14.99 24.07 -2.75
C LEU A 296 -14.87 22.54 -2.76
N HIS A 297 -15.17 21.90 -1.62
CA HIS A 297 -15.17 20.45 -1.50
C HIS A 297 -16.16 19.80 -2.48
N ASN A 298 -17.38 20.34 -2.60
CA ASN A 298 -18.39 19.82 -3.52
C ASN A 298 -17.98 19.96 -5.00
N TRP A 299 -17.28 21.03 -5.37
CA TRP A 299 -16.77 21.20 -6.73
C TRP A 299 -15.70 20.15 -7.06
N LEU A 300 -14.75 19.92 -6.17
CA LEU A 300 -13.77 18.83 -6.34
C LEU A 300 -14.44 17.45 -6.38
N LYS A 301 -15.51 17.24 -5.59
CA LYS A 301 -16.31 16.01 -5.66
C LYS A 301 -16.99 15.82 -7.02
N LYS A 302 -17.35 16.91 -7.73
CA LYS A 302 -17.86 16.81 -9.12
C LYS A 302 -16.75 16.39 -10.09
N GLY A 303 -15.53 16.90 -9.92
CA GLY A 303 -14.36 16.46 -10.69
C GLY A 303 -14.03 14.99 -10.43
N LYS A 304 -14.06 14.54 -9.14
CA LYS A 304 -13.84 13.14 -8.75
C LYS A 304 -14.66 12.14 -9.57
N LYS A 305 -15.93 12.43 -9.85
CA LYS A 305 -16.80 11.51 -10.62
C LYS A 305 -16.21 11.08 -11.96
N TYR A 306 -15.47 11.95 -12.60
CA TYR A 306 -14.81 11.66 -13.87
C TYR A 306 -13.45 10.99 -13.64
N LEU A 307 -12.73 11.40 -12.60
CA LEU A 307 -11.50 10.73 -12.21
C LEU A 307 -11.74 9.28 -11.78
N ASP A 308 -12.84 8.98 -11.07
CA ASP A 308 -13.21 7.60 -10.70
C ASP A 308 -13.33 6.70 -11.94
N ARG A 309 -13.92 7.21 -13.03
CA ARG A 309 -14.03 6.46 -14.29
C ARG A 309 -12.68 6.26 -14.97
N LEU A 310 -11.82 7.28 -14.93
CA LEU A 310 -10.45 7.15 -15.40
C LEU A 310 -9.67 6.13 -14.58
N VAL A 311 -9.80 6.15 -13.25
CA VAL A 311 -9.15 5.19 -12.33
C VAL A 311 -9.59 3.75 -12.64
N VAL A 312 -10.86 3.53 -13.01
CA VAL A 312 -11.33 2.19 -13.44
C VAL A 312 -10.59 1.72 -14.69
N VAL A 313 -10.38 2.59 -15.68
CA VAL A 313 -9.61 2.27 -16.88
C VAL A 313 -8.15 1.99 -16.54
N LEU A 314 -7.53 2.87 -15.74
CA LEU A 314 -6.15 2.70 -15.28
C LEU A 314 -5.98 1.39 -14.49
N LYS A 315 -6.97 1.01 -13.66
CA LYS A 315 -6.97 -0.26 -12.94
C LYS A 315 -6.98 -1.45 -13.90
N GLY A 316 -7.81 -1.40 -14.95
CA GLY A 316 -7.86 -2.45 -15.97
C GLY A 316 -6.48 -2.67 -16.61
N ILE A 317 -5.81 -1.58 -17.02
CA ILE A 317 -4.46 -1.66 -17.61
C ILE A 317 -3.42 -2.15 -16.58
N ALA A 318 -3.46 -1.62 -15.34
CA ALA A 318 -2.47 -2.00 -14.32
C ALA A 318 -2.56 -3.46 -13.88
N LEU A 319 -3.73 -4.08 -14.02
CA LEU A 319 -4.02 -5.46 -13.62
C LEU A 319 -4.19 -6.39 -14.82
N GLU A 320 -3.70 -6.02 -16.01
CA GLU A 320 -3.66 -6.93 -17.15
C GLU A 320 -2.89 -8.21 -16.81
N LYS A 321 -3.20 -9.28 -17.54
CA LYS A 321 -2.57 -10.59 -17.33
C LYS A 321 -1.05 -10.48 -17.32
N ASP A 322 -0.42 -11.24 -16.44
CA ASP A 322 1.03 -11.29 -16.23
C ASP A 322 1.67 -9.95 -15.78
N SER A 323 0.88 -9.01 -15.28
CA SER A 323 1.40 -7.77 -14.72
C SER A 323 2.25 -8.02 -13.46
N ILE A 324 3.30 -7.18 -13.32
CA ILE A 324 4.18 -7.11 -12.15
C ILE A 324 3.83 -5.83 -11.40
N VAL A 325 3.40 -5.97 -10.15
CA VAL A 325 2.93 -4.82 -9.37
C VAL A 325 3.61 -4.72 -8.01
N ASN A 326 3.69 -3.50 -7.50
CA ASN A 326 4.15 -3.18 -6.16
C ASN A 326 2.95 -2.73 -5.32
N CYS A 327 2.83 -3.23 -4.09
CA CYS A 327 1.78 -2.84 -3.16
C CYS A 327 2.38 -2.32 -1.85
N ASP A 328 1.72 -1.30 -1.30
CA ASP A 328 2.05 -0.73 0.01
C ASP A 328 0.79 -0.11 0.63
N GLU A 329 0.78 0.14 1.93
CA GLU A 329 -0.31 0.83 2.61
C GLU A 329 0.21 1.83 3.64
N THR A 330 -0.57 2.89 3.86
CA THR A 330 -0.29 3.87 4.91
C THR A 330 -1.52 4.18 5.73
N TRP A 331 -1.31 4.49 7.01
CA TRP A 331 -2.41 4.90 7.87
C TRP A 331 -2.84 6.34 7.61
N CYS A 332 -4.10 6.64 7.91
CA CYS A 332 -4.64 7.99 7.97
C CYS A 332 -5.66 8.10 9.12
N LYS A 333 -5.85 9.32 9.64
CA LYS A 333 -6.93 9.58 10.60
C LYS A 333 -8.18 9.98 9.83
N VAL A 334 -9.30 9.32 10.10
CA VAL A 334 -10.59 9.62 9.49
C VAL A 334 -11.60 9.93 10.60
N ARG A 335 -12.34 11.03 10.46
CA ARG A 335 -13.43 11.35 11.38
C ARG A 335 -14.61 10.45 11.09
N LYS A 336 -14.94 9.57 12.03
CA LYS A 336 -16.11 8.68 12.01
C LYS A 336 -17.01 9.06 13.19
N TYR A 337 -18.16 9.58 12.88
CA TYR A 337 -19.11 10.15 13.87
C TYR A 337 -18.46 11.26 14.72
N ASP A 338 -18.23 11.01 15.99
CA ASP A 338 -17.70 11.93 16.99
C ASP A 338 -16.21 11.76 17.31
N ARG A 339 -15.57 10.71 16.75
CA ARG A 339 -14.18 10.35 17.03
C ARG A 339 -13.34 10.16 15.77
N TYR A 340 -12.02 10.21 15.95
CA TYR A 340 -11.06 9.90 14.90
C TYR A 340 -10.66 8.43 14.97
N LYS A 341 -10.74 7.73 13.84
CA LYS A 341 -10.31 6.34 13.70
C LYS A 341 -9.04 6.29 12.84
N LYS A 342 -8.07 5.46 13.25
CA LYS A 342 -6.92 5.09 12.41
C LYS A 342 -7.44 4.16 11.31
N CYS A 343 -7.31 4.58 10.07
CA CYS A 343 -7.73 3.88 8.87
C CYS A 343 -6.53 3.71 7.95
N TYR A 344 -6.64 2.91 6.88
CA TYR A 344 -5.54 2.64 5.97
C TYR A 344 -5.96 2.91 4.53
N ILE A 345 -5.04 3.51 3.77
CA ILE A 345 -5.11 3.70 2.33
C ILE A 345 -4.02 2.85 1.72
N TRP A 346 -4.36 2.13 0.69
CA TRP A 346 -3.48 1.25 -0.06
C TRP A 346 -3.04 1.92 -1.34
N VAL A 347 -1.87 1.53 -1.85
CA VAL A 347 -1.41 1.88 -3.18
C VAL A 347 -0.96 0.63 -3.92
N LEU A 348 -1.32 0.54 -5.20
CA LEU A 348 -0.78 -0.42 -6.15
C LEU A 348 -0.08 0.34 -7.25
N VAL A 349 1.12 -0.06 -7.60
CA VAL A 349 1.93 0.55 -8.67
C VAL A 349 2.34 -0.51 -9.67
N ASN A 350 1.98 -0.31 -10.94
CA ASN A 350 2.55 -1.04 -12.07
C ASN A 350 3.62 -0.15 -12.70
N LYS A 351 4.90 -0.54 -12.53
CA LYS A 351 6.05 0.24 -13.01
C LYS A 351 6.15 0.25 -14.53
N ALA A 352 5.84 -0.87 -15.19
CA ALA A 352 5.92 -1.01 -16.64
C ALA A 352 4.91 -0.07 -17.32
N GLU A 353 3.66 -0.09 -16.87
CA GLU A 353 2.59 0.76 -17.37
C GLU A 353 2.62 2.18 -16.81
N LYS A 354 3.52 2.48 -15.87
CA LYS A 354 3.64 3.77 -15.18
C LYS A 354 2.33 4.20 -14.52
N ILE A 355 1.60 3.26 -13.94
CA ILE A 355 0.29 3.49 -13.31
C ILE A 355 0.40 3.30 -11.81
N ALA A 356 -0.18 4.24 -11.05
CA ALA A 356 -0.32 4.16 -9.60
C ALA A 356 -1.79 4.34 -9.21
N ILE A 357 -2.32 3.45 -8.40
CA ILE A 357 -3.71 3.48 -7.97
C ILE A 357 -3.78 3.42 -6.46
N PHE A 358 -4.37 4.45 -5.86
CA PHE A 358 -4.72 4.47 -4.46
C PHE A 358 -6.15 3.97 -4.27
N PHE A 359 -6.36 3.14 -3.25
CA PHE A 359 -7.69 2.61 -2.93
C PHE A 359 -7.93 2.54 -1.43
N TYR A 360 -9.20 2.58 -1.06
CA TYR A 360 -9.63 2.66 0.33
C TYR A 360 -10.94 1.88 0.48
N GLU A 361 -11.02 1.02 1.49
CA GLU A 361 -12.21 0.26 1.80
C GLU A 361 -12.42 0.25 3.32
N ASP A 362 -13.36 1.07 3.80
CA ASP A 362 -13.74 1.25 5.22
C ASP A 362 -12.59 1.48 6.20
N GLY A 363 -11.40 1.77 5.69
CA GLY A 363 -10.18 1.98 6.47
C GLY A 363 -9.57 0.70 7.02
N SER A 364 -9.94 -0.45 6.50
CA SER A 364 -9.37 -1.73 6.87
C SER A 364 -7.92 -1.88 6.39
N ARG A 365 -7.09 -2.56 7.19
CA ARG A 365 -5.76 -3.04 6.83
C ARG A 365 -5.77 -4.55 6.53
N GLY A 366 -6.95 -5.15 6.47
CA GLY A 366 -7.14 -6.58 6.28
C GLY A 366 -6.83 -7.06 4.85
N ARG A 367 -6.53 -8.35 4.73
CA ARG A 367 -6.31 -9.04 3.45
C ARG A 367 -7.46 -8.81 2.46
N ASP A 368 -8.69 -8.77 2.96
CA ASP A 368 -9.90 -8.70 2.14
C ASP A 368 -9.92 -7.45 1.24
N VAL A 369 -9.39 -6.31 1.73
CA VAL A 369 -9.27 -5.07 0.95
C VAL A 369 -8.46 -5.30 -0.33
N LEU A 370 -7.29 -5.94 -0.20
CA LEU A 370 -6.45 -6.22 -1.35
C LEU A 370 -7.08 -7.27 -2.26
N THR A 371 -7.66 -8.32 -1.69
CA THR A 371 -8.34 -9.38 -2.47
C THR A 371 -9.50 -8.82 -3.28
N HIS A 372 -10.36 -7.98 -2.67
CA HIS A 372 -11.45 -7.30 -3.39
C HIS A 372 -10.93 -6.35 -4.46
N PHE A 373 -9.84 -5.64 -4.16
CA PHE A 373 -9.25 -4.73 -5.14
C PHE A 373 -8.66 -5.48 -6.33
N LEU A 374 -7.91 -6.56 -6.10
CA LEU A 374 -7.33 -7.35 -7.18
C LEU A 374 -8.40 -8.08 -8.01
N GLY A 375 -9.51 -8.52 -7.35
CA GLY A 375 -10.57 -9.26 -8.04
C GLY A 375 -10.01 -10.53 -8.69
N ASP A 376 -10.33 -10.77 -9.96
CA ASP A 376 -9.92 -11.96 -10.71
C ASP A 376 -8.62 -11.75 -11.52
N ALA A 377 -7.78 -10.77 -11.14
CA ALA A 377 -6.53 -10.49 -11.85
C ALA A 377 -5.54 -11.67 -11.79
N GLU A 378 -4.97 -12.02 -12.93
CA GLU A 378 -3.92 -13.03 -13.08
C GLU A 378 -2.56 -12.32 -13.13
N LEU A 379 -1.97 -12.04 -11.96
CA LEU A 379 -0.72 -11.31 -11.84
C LEU A 379 0.47 -12.25 -11.89
N LYS A 380 1.55 -11.86 -12.56
CA LYS A 380 2.82 -12.58 -12.55
C LYS A 380 3.49 -12.46 -11.19
N SER A 381 3.49 -11.27 -10.60
CA SER A 381 4.11 -11.06 -9.30
C SER A 381 3.56 -9.84 -8.57
N VAL A 382 3.64 -9.89 -7.24
CA VAL A 382 3.32 -8.77 -6.34
C VAL A 382 4.49 -8.56 -5.37
N MET A 383 5.08 -7.36 -5.38
CA MET A 383 6.13 -6.92 -4.46
C MET A 383 5.51 -6.21 -3.25
N THR A 384 5.91 -6.59 -2.03
CA THR A 384 5.42 -6.01 -0.77
C THR A 384 6.51 -5.90 0.31
N ASP A 385 6.16 -5.36 1.48
CA ASP A 385 7.04 -5.30 2.66
C ASP A 385 7.02 -6.58 3.52
N GLY A 386 6.21 -7.58 3.16
CA GLY A 386 6.04 -8.82 3.93
C GLY A 386 5.08 -8.72 5.12
N TYR A 387 4.22 -7.70 5.16
CA TYR A 387 3.16 -7.62 6.16
C TYR A 387 2.16 -8.79 6.01
N ASN A 388 1.58 -9.24 7.12
CA ASN A 388 0.74 -10.46 7.15
C ASN A 388 -0.49 -10.42 6.23
N ALA A 389 -0.99 -9.24 5.85
CA ALA A 389 -2.10 -9.13 4.92
C ALA A 389 -1.76 -9.65 3.51
N TYR A 390 -0.49 -9.71 3.14
CA TYR A 390 -0.02 -10.17 1.83
C TYR A 390 0.35 -11.67 1.75
N VAL A 391 0.41 -12.38 2.89
CA VAL A 391 0.93 -13.76 2.98
C VAL A 391 0.06 -14.81 2.23
N PHE A 392 -1.09 -14.41 1.69
CA PHE A 392 -1.93 -15.28 0.88
C PHE A 392 -1.45 -15.39 -0.58
N ILE A 393 -0.61 -14.46 -1.04
CA ILE A 393 -0.08 -14.43 -2.40
C ILE A 393 0.97 -15.55 -2.52
N GLY A 394 0.87 -16.36 -3.56
CA GLY A 394 1.77 -17.52 -3.78
C GLY A 394 1.53 -18.71 -2.84
N ASP A 395 0.43 -18.72 -2.08
CA ASP A 395 0.09 -19.80 -1.14
C ASP A 395 -1.27 -20.42 -1.51
N GLU A 396 -1.22 -21.62 -2.10
CA GLU A 396 -2.42 -22.35 -2.56
C GLU A 396 -3.41 -22.65 -1.42
N LEU A 397 -2.90 -22.91 -0.22
CA LEU A 397 -3.76 -23.20 0.95
C LEU A 397 -4.51 -21.96 1.43
N LYS A 398 -3.98 -20.78 1.17
CA LYS A 398 -4.60 -19.50 1.57
C LYS A 398 -5.43 -18.86 0.47
N SER A 399 -5.03 -19.04 -0.78
CA SER A 399 -5.76 -18.53 -1.94
C SER A 399 -5.42 -19.33 -3.20
N ALA A 400 -6.36 -20.12 -3.69
CA ALA A 400 -6.21 -20.85 -4.95
C ALA A 400 -6.04 -19.89 -6.15
N GLN A 401 -6.61 -18.70 -6.08
CA GLN A 401 -6.55 -17.69 -7.14
C GLN A 401 -5.14 -17.13 -7.37
N PHE A 402 -4.39 -16.88 -6.29
CA PHE A 402 -3.06 -16.26 -6.35
C PHE A 402 -1.93 -17.27 -6.10
N LYS A 403 -2.17 -18.57 -6.25
CA LYS A 403 -1.19 -19.62 -6.01
C LYS A 403 0.02 -19.55 -6.97
N ASP A 404 -0.24 -19.16 -8.21
CA ASP A 404 0.76 -19.06 -9.27
C ASP A 404 1.40 -17.66 -9.38
N THR A 405 0.99 -16.72 -8.51
CA THR A 405 1.54 -15.38 -8.43
C THR A 405 2.78 -15.36 -7.53
N ASP A 406 3.92 -14.91 -8.04
CA ASP A 406 5.13 -14.77 -7.23
C ASP A 406 4.98 -13.67 -6.19
N HIS A 407 5.05 -14.04 -4.91
CA HIS A 407 5.10 -13.06 -3.83
C HIS A 407 6.54 -12.60 -3.62
N GLN A 408 6.86 -11.40 -4.05
CA GLN A 408 8.16 -10.79 -3.83
C GLN A 408 8.17 -9.98 -2.52
N ILE A 409 9.27 -10.04 -1.81
CA ILE A 409 9.48 -9.31 -0.56
C ILE A 409 10.63 -8.32 -0.72
N CYS A 410 10.39 -7.10 -0.32
CA CYS A 410 11.32 -5.99 -0.44
C CYS A 410 12.64 -6.26 0.28
N MET A 411 13.75 -6.28 -0.47
CA MET A 411 15.10 -6.46 0.09
C MET A 411 15.52 -5.27 0.95
N ALA A 412 15.09 -4.05 0.62
CA ALA A 412 15.40 -2.87 1.42
C ALA A 412 14.85 -3.00 2.85
N HIS A 413 13.67 -3.59 3.04
CA HIS A 413 13.13 -3.88 4.37
C HIS A 413 13.96 -4.91 5.14
N ALA A 414 14.48 -5.96 4.47
CA ALA A 414 15.40 -6.90 5.10
C ALA A 414 16.69 -6.20 5.54
N MET A 415 17.29 -5.39 4.66
CA MET A 415 18.49 -4.59 4.97
C MET A 415 18.26 -3.63 6.14
N ALA A 416 17.13 -2.92 6.16
CA ALA A 416 16.78 -1.99 7.24
C ALA A 416 16.68 -2.68 8.60
N LYS A 417 16.17 -3.93 8.66
CA LYS A 417 16.13 -4.71 9.90
C LYS A 417 17.54 -5.06 10.40
N PHE A 418 18.46 -5.45 9.52
CA PHE A 418 19.86 -5.68 9.91
C PHE A 418 20.59 -4.39 10.27
N ALA A 419 20.36 -3.30 9.56
CA ALA A 419 20.88 -1.99 9.94
C ALA A 419 20.42 -1.55 11.34
N LYS A 420 19.14 -1.77 11.66
CA LYS A 420 18.59 -1.51 13.00
C LYS A 420 19.20 -2.43 14.07
N ALA A 421 19.50 -3.68 13.75
CA ALA A 421 20.16 -4.60 14.66
C ALA A 421 21.61 -4.18 14.93
N ALA A 422 22.32 -3.67 13.92
CA ALA A 422 23.68 -3.14 14.07
C ALA A 422 23.69 -1.79 14.80
N ASN A 423 22.78 -0.88 14.47
CA ASN A 423 22.67 0.46 15.05
C ASN A 423 21.18 0.90 15.05
N PRO A 424 20.50 1.08 16.18
CA PRO A 424 21.00 1.21 17.56
C PRO A 424 21.11 -0.10 18.35
N GLY A 425 20.83 -1.27 17.77
CA GLY A 425 20.83 -2.55 18.50
C GLY A 425 22.22 -2.97 19.03
N GLY A 426 23.31 -2.42 18.49
CA GLY A 426 24.68 -2.67 18.92
C GLY A 426 25.24 -4.05 18.56
N ASP A 427 24.50 -4.84 17.78
CA ASP A 427 24.85 -6.21 17.43
C ASP A 427 25.66 -6.27 16.12
N LYS A 428 26.99 -6.36 16.28
CA LYS A 428 27.93 -6.38 15.15
C LYS A 428 27.72 -7.59 14.21
N ALA A 429 27.10 -8.67 14.68
CA ALA A 429 26.81 -9.83 13.85
C ALA A 429 25.79 -9.53 12.73
N ALA A 430 25.05 -8.42 12.84
CA ALA A 430 24.13 -7.94 11.80
C ALA A 430 24.84 -7.36 10.57
N LEU A 431 26.03 -6.76 10.73
CA LEU A 431 26.73 -6.06 9.66
C LEU A 431 27.02 -6.94 8.42
N PRO A 432 27.57 -8.16 8.57
CA PRO A 432 27.83 -9.02 7.42
C PRO A 432 26.59 -9.41 6.62
N PHE A 433 25.40 -9.47 7.27
CA PHE A 433 24.13 -9.69 6.55
C PHE A 433 23.74 -8.46 5.73
N HIS A 434 23.82 -7.28 6.34
CA HIS A 434 23.55 -6.03 5.66
C HIS A 434 24.48 -5.82 4.45
N ASP A 435 25.78 -6.09 4.62
CA ASP A 435 26.78 -5.94 3.57
C ASP A 435 26.51 -6.90 2.40
N ASP A 436 26.23 -8.18 2.68
CA ASP A 436 25.93 -9.17 1.66
C ASP A 436 24.65 -8.82 0.89
N LEU A 437 23.57 -8.39 1.58
CA LEU A 437 22.34 -7.93 0.93
C LEU A 437 22.57 -6.68 0.08
N SER A 438 23.45 -5.77 0.52
CA SER A 438 23.77 -4.54 -0.21
C SER A 438 24.46 -4.81 -1.55
N LEU A 439 25.16 -5.94 -1.70
CA LEU A 439 25.80 -6.31 -2.96
C LEU A 439 24.78 -6.56 -4.08
N PHE A 440 23.63 -7.16 -3.75
CA PHE A 440 22.54 -7.32 -4.73
C PHE A 440 21.98 -5.97 -5.17
N CYS A 441 21.76 -5.05 -4.25
CA CYS A 441 21.26 -3.70 -4.59
C CYS A 441 22.27 -2.93 -5.45
N LYS A 442 23.59 -3.05 -5.16
CA LYS A 442 24.65 -2.43 -5.97
C LYS A 442 24.68 -3.00 -7.38
N ALA A 443 24.58 -4.34 -7.52
CA ALA A 443 24.51 -4.98 -8.81
C ALA A 443 23.30 -4.53 -9.63
N GLU A 444 22.12 -4.43 -9.00
CA GLU A 444 20.91 -3.92 -9.66
C GLU A 444 21.05 -2.47 -10.13
N HIS A 445 21.68 -1.63 -9.31
CA HIS A 445 21.95 -0.24 -9.68
C HIS A 445 22.89 -0.15 -10.89
N GLN A 446 23.94 -1.00 -10.90
CA GLN A 446 24.86 -1.09 -12.05
C GLN A 446 24.10 -1.57 -13.31
N TYR A 447 23.20 -2.53 -13.20
CA TYR A 447 22.40 -3.03 -14.33
C TYR A 447 21.46 -1.94 -14.87
N ASP A 448 20.92 -1.08 -13.99
CA ASP A 448 20.10 0.07 -14.39
C ASP A 448 20.94 1.13 -15.11
N GLU A 449 22.18 1.40 -14.66
CA GLU A 449 23.11 2.34 -15.31
C GLU A 449 23.58 1.82 -16.68
N GLU A 450 23.83 0.52 -16.81
CA GLU A 450 24.22 -0.13 -18.06
C GLU A 450 23.04 -0.26 -19.04
N GLY A 451 21.81 -0.15 -18.57
CA GLY A 451 20.59 -0.28 -19.39
C GLY A 451 20.42 -1.66 -20.03
N ILE A 452 20.85 -2.73 -19.34
CA ILE A 452 20.80 -4.10 -19.86
C ILE A 452 19.36 -4.60 -20.02
N SER A 453 19.16 -5.54 -20.96
CA SER A 453 17.83 -6.15 -21.17
C SER A 453 17.37 -7.00 -19.97
N PRO A 454 16.05 -7.22 -19.81
CA PRO A 454 15.55 -8.10 -18.75
C PRO A 454 16.12 -9.53 -18.82
N GLU A 455 16.33 -10.05 -20.01
CA GLU A 455 16.90 -11.40 -20.22
C GLU A 455 18.35 -11.45 -19.72
N GLU A 456 19.17 -10.48 -20.09
CA GLU A 456 20.55 -10.37 -19.63
C GLU A 456 20.60 -10.15 -18.12
N ARG A 457 19.71 -9.29 -17.56
CA ARG A 457 19.58 -9.07 -16.13
C ARG A 457 19.27 -10.37 -15.39
N CYS A 458 18.35 -11.19 -15.90
CA CYS A 458 18.04 -12.50 -15.33
C CYS A 458 19.27 -13.41 -15.29
N VAL A 459 20.05 -13.47 -16.38
CA VAL A 459 21.28 -14.26 -16.46
C VAL A 459 22.32 -13.77 -15.44
N ARG A 460 22.55 -12.46 -15.36
CA ARG A 460 23.51 -11.86 -14.40
C ARG A 460 23.10 -12.09 -12.94
N ARG A 461 21.81 -12.00 -12.62
CA ARG A 461 21.25 -12.33 -11.30
C ARG A 461 21.53 -13.76 -10.87
N GLN A 462 21.67 -14.69 -11.83
CA GLN A 462 21.95 -16.11 -11.61
C GLN A 462 23.42 -16.47 -11.75
N SER A 463 24.31 -15.48 -11.87
CA SER A 463 25.75 -15.70 -11.99
C SER A 463 26.33 -16.47 -10.80
N LEU A 464 27.50 -17.08 -10.98
CA LEU A 464 28.21 -17.79 -9.92
C LEU A 464 28.53 -16.87 -8.74
N GLU A 465 28.84 -15.60 -9.01
CA GLU A 465 29.08 -14.59 -7.98
C GLU A 465 27.86 -14.38 -7.11
N MET A 466 26.70 -14.10 -7.70
CA MET A 466 25.44 -13.89 -6.96
C MET A 466 25.02 -15.14 -6.17
N LYS A 467 25.17 -16.32 -6.77
CA LYS A 467 24.93 -17.59 -6.08
C LYS A 467 25.87 -17.79 -4.89
N SER A 468 27.15 -17.42 -5.02
CA SER A 468 28.11 -17.53 -3.91
C SER A 468 27.73 -16.64 -2.72
N ILE A 469 27.23 -15.42 -2.98
CA ILE A 469 26.72 -14.51 -1.95
C ILE A 469 25.52 -15.15 -1.24
N MET A 470 24.58 -15.73 -1.98
CA MET A 470 23.41 -16.40 -1.41
C MET A 470 23.80 -17.59 -0.52
N ILE A 471 24.73 -18.44 -0.99
CA ILE A 471 25.22 -19.59 -0.22
C ILE A 471 25.86 -19.11 1.09
N ARG A 472 26.72 -18.10 1.02
CA ARG A 472 27.37 -17.49 2.19
C ARG A 472 26.34 -16.89 3.16
N LEU A 473 25.36 -16.16 2.64
CA LEU A 473 24.30 -15.56 3.44
C LEU A 473 23.45 -16.63 4.14
N ARG A 474 23.10 -17.71 3.42
CA ARG A 474 22.34 -18.84 3.98
C ARG A 474 23.11 -19.57 5.06
N SER A 475 24.37 -19.90 4.81
CA SER A 475 25.24 -20.55 5.80
C SER A 475 25.38 -19.70 7.08
N ARG A 476 25.52 -18.39 6.91
CA ARG A 476 25.58 -17.43 8.05
C ARG A 476 24.25 -17.36 8.80
N LEU A 477 23.12 -17.34 8.08
CA LEU A 477 21.79 -17.35 8.68
C LEU A 477 21.57 -18.61 9.53
N ASP A 478 21.89 -19.77 9.01
CA ASP A 478 21.74 -21.05 9.71
C ASP A 478 22.67 -21.12 10.92
N ALA A 479 23.91 -20.64 10.81
CA ALA A 479 24.87 -20.57 11.92
C ALA A 479 24.37 -19.64 13.05
N GLU A 480 23.89 -18.44 12.72
CA GLU A 480 23.36 -17.50 13.70
C GLU A 480 22.08 -18.01 14.36
N LEU A 481 21.20 -18.68 13.61
CA LEU A 481 19.98 -19.27 14.19
C LEU A 481 20.27 -20.47 15.10
N ALA A 482 21.40 -21.16 14.91
CA ALA A 482 21.83 -22.27 15.80
C ALA A 482 22.38 -21.76 17.15
N ARG A 483 22.80 -20.48 17.26
CA ARG A 483 23.23 -19.90 18.55
C ARG A 483 22.04 -19.73 19.49
N LYS A 484 22.30 -19.67 20.80
CA LYS A 484 21.26 -19.43 21.80
C LYS A 484 20.66 -18.03 21.65
N ASP A 485 19.35 -17.89 21.83
CA ASP A 485 18.64 -16.61 21.71
C ASP A 485 19.17 -15.55 22.69
N GLU A 486 19.66 -15.96 23.86
CA GLU A 486 20.22 -15.10 24.90
C GLU A 486 21.52 -14.39 24.48
N GLU A 487 22.20 -14.89 23.45
CA GLU A 487 23.45 -14.35 22.91
C GLU A 487 23.23 -13.34 21.79
N ARG A 488 21.98 -13.05 21.41
CA ARG A 488 21.59 -12.16 20.33
C ARG A 488 20.75 -11.01 20.83
N SER A 489 20.89 -9.86 20.20
CA SER A 489 19.95 -8.76 20.45
C SER A 489 18.54 -9.13 19.92
N PRO A 490 17.46 -8.63 20.57
CA PRO A 490 16.11 -8.83 20.05
C PRO A 490 15.94 -8.33 18.61
N TYR A 491 16.67 -7.28 18.22
CA TYR A 491 16.68 -6.74 16.86
C TYR A 491 17.32 -7.70 15.86
N LEU A 492 18.43 -8.36 16.23
CA LEU A 492 19.05 -9.36 15.35
C LEU A 492 18.16 -10.58 15.23
N THR A 493 17.56 -11.07 16.30
CA THR A 493 16.59 -12.18 16.27
C THR A 493 15.40 -11.85 15.35
N GLU A 494 14.87 -10.63 15.41
CA GLU A 494 13.81 -10.17 14.49
C GLU A 494 14.27 -10.20 13.03
N ALA A 495 15.47 -9.68 12.75
CA ALA A 495 16.01 -9.61 11.39
C ALA A 495 16.28 -11.02 10.80
N LEU A 496 16.86 -11.93 11.60
CA LEU A 496 17.13 -13.32 11.19
C LEU A 496 15.81 -14.08 10.92
N ASN A 497 14.83 -13.96 11.81
CA ASN A 497 13.52 -14.59 11.62
C ASN A 497 12.79 -14.04 10.39
N TYR A 498 12.90 -12.74 10.13
CA TYR A 498 12.36 -12.13 8.92
C TYR A 498 13.04 -12.68 7.66
N LEU A 499 14.36 -12.71 7.61
CA LEU A 499 15.13 -13.24 6.49
C LEU A 499 14.83 -14.74 6.26
N LYS A 500 14.75 -15.54 7.34
CA LYS A 500 14.38 -16.96 7.28
C LYS A 500 12.97 -17.14 6.72
N LYS A 501 12.00 -16.42 7.27
CA LYS A 501 10.58 -16.55 6.90
C LYS A 501 10.34 -16.19 5.44
N PHE A 502 11.01 -15.16 4.97
CA PHE A 502 10.76 -14.58 3.65
C PHE A 502 11.89 -14.84 2.64
N TRP A 503 12.75 -15.83 2.90
CA TRP A 503 13.91 -16.13 2.05
C TRP A 503 13.52 -16.21 0.58
N ASP A 504 12.58 -17.06 0.22
CA ASP A 504 12.18 -17.29 -1.16
C ASP A 504 11.57 -16.04 -1.81
N GLY A 505 10.79 -15.27 -1.05
CA GLY A 505 10.20 -14.01 -1.52
C GLY A 505 11.24 -12.90 -1.71
N ILE A 506 12.25 -12.79 -0.83
CA ILE A 506 13.33 -11.79 -0.94
C ILE A 506 14.20 -12.06 -2.17
N PHE A 507 14.44 -13.33 -2.51
CA PHE A 507 15.25 -13.73 -3.65
C PHE A 507 14.44 -14.09 -4.90
N ALA A 508 13.11 -13.90 -4.88
CA ALA A 508 12.25 -14.16 -6.03
C ALA A 508 12.60 -13.29 -7.24
N PHE A 509 13.22 -12.11 -7.05
CA PHE A 509 13.66 -11.23 -8.13
C PHE A 509 14.61 -11.92 -9.12
N GLN A 510 15.31 -12.99 -8.71
CA GLN A 510 16.20 -13.74 -9.59
C GLN A 510 15.48 -14.57 -10.66
N LYS A 511 14.15 -14.79 -10.52
CA LYS A 511 13.36 -15.58 -11.47
C LYS A 511 13.14 -14.87 -12.79
N ASP A 512 13.08 -13.54 -12.78
CA ASP A 512 12.77 -12.71 -13.95
C ASP A 512 13.50 -11.37 -13.89
N GLY A 513 14.08 -10.92 -15.00
CA GLY A 513 14.80 -9.66 -15.08
C GLY A 513 13.93 -8.41 -14.92
N ASN A 514 12.60 -8.53 -15.11
CA ASN A 514 11.64 -7.44 -14.88
C ASN A 514 11.22 -7.32 -13.41
N TYR A 515 11.51 -8.33 -12.57
CA TYR A 515 11.13 -8.27 -11.17
C TYR A 515 11.91 -7.20 -10.42
N PRO A 516 11.23 -6.33 -9.65
CA PRO A 516 11.91 -5.36 -8.80
C PRO A 516 12.62 -6.06 -7.64
N ILE A 517 13.71 -5.48 -7.15
CA ILE A 517 14.40 -5.96 -5.95
C ILE A 517 13.82 -5.34 -4.67
N ASP A 518 13.17 -4.18 -4.79
CA ASP A 518 12.64 -3.42 -3.67
C ASP A 518 11.24 -2.83 -3.96
N ASN A 519 10.60 -2.33 -2.90
CA ASN A 519 9.28 -1.70 -2.97
C ASN A 519 9.33 -0.17 -3.03
N ASN A 520 10.50 0.41 -3.28
CA ASN A 520 10.74 1.86 -3.22
C ASN A 520 9.79 2.68 -4.11
N ILE A 521 9.32 2.11 -5.23
CA ILE A 521 8.38 2.82 -6.12
C ILE A 521 7.02 3.03 -5.44
N ALA A 522 6.50 2.03 -4.73
CA ALA A 522 5.25 2.16 -3.98
C ALA A 522 5.43 3.11 -2.78
N GLU A 523 6.54 2.99 -2.03
CA GLU A 523 6.86 3.85 -0.90
C GLU A 523 6.99 5.33 -1.31
N ARG A 524 7.72 5.62 -2.40
CA ARG A 524 7.82 6.98 -2.94
C ARG A 524 6.49 7.52 -3.43
N THR A 525 5.66 6.67 -3.98
CA THR A 525 4.32 7.04 -4.46
C THR A 525 3.40 7.38 -3.29
N ILE A 526 3.39 6.56 -2.25
CA ILE A 526 2.53 6.75 -1.07
C ILE A 526 2.96 7.97 -0.23
N ARG A 527 4.25 8.37 -0.30
CA ARG A 527 4.80 9.53 0.43
C ARG A 527 4.06 10.84 0.11
N LYS A 528 3.51 10.98 -1.11
CA LYS A 528 2.71 12.15 -1.49
C LYS A 528 1.43 12.27 -0.65
N LEU A 529 0.76 11.16 -0.43
CA LEU A 529 -0.41 11.10 0.44
C LEU A 529 -0.03 11.35 1.91
N THR A 530 1.14 10.84 2.34
CA THR A 530 1.67 11.07 3.69
C THR A 530 1.90 12.56 3.97
N ILE A 531 2.41 13.32 2.99
CA ILE A 531 2.57 14.78 3.11
C ILE A 531 1.20 15.44 3.26
N GLN A 532 0.20 15.08 2.44
CA GLN A 532 -1.15 15.62 2.57
C GLN A 532 -1.75 15.30 3.95
N ARG A 533 -1.58 14.07 4.43
CA ARG A 533 -2.00 13.64 5.77
C ARG A 533 -1.39 14.50 6.86
N ASN A 534 -0.09 14.78 6.79
CA ASN A 534 0.63 15.56 7.79
C ASN A 534 0.15 17.03 7.80
N ASN A 535 -0.12 17.60 6.62
CA ASN A 535 -0.64 18.96 6.50
C ASN A 535 -2.09 19.08 6.97
N SER A 536 -2.93 18.09 6.62
CA SER A 536 -4.37 18.13 6.90
C SER A 536 -4.76 17.51 8.24
N LEU A 537 -3.82 16.81 8.93
CA LEU A 537 -3.98 16.09 10.20
C LEU A 537 -4.99 14.94 10.14
N HIS A 538 -6.12 15.08 9.46
CA HIS A 538 -7.17 14.07 9.33
C HIS A 538 -8.04 14.32 8.10
N PHE A 539 -8.76 13.28 7.68
CA PHE A 539 -9.85 13.37 6.72
C PHE A 539 -11.19 13.52 7.44
N GLY A 540 -12.05 14.39 6.93
CA GLY A 540 -13.35 14.69 7.54
C GLY A 540 -14.39 13.55 7.42
N SER A 541 -14.16 12.58 6.51
CA SER A 541 -15.04 11.43 6.26
C SER A 541 -14.36 10.40 5.34
N ASP A 542 -14.92 9.19 5.25
CA ASP A 542 -14.50 8.17 4.28
C ASP A 542 -14.58 8.69 2.84
N ALA A 543 -15.64 9.40 2.47
CA ALA A 543 -15.77 10.03 1.16
C ALA A 543 -14.65 11.04 0.85
N GLY A 544 -14.08 11.69 1.88
CA GLY A 544 -12.90 12.56 1.74
C GLY A 544 -11.63 11.77 1.45
N VAL A 545 -11.47 10.59 2.06
CA VAL A 545 -10.36 9.67 1.78
C VAL A 545 -10.46 9.11 0.36
N GLU A 546 -11.64 8.63 -0.04
CA GLU A 546 -11.88 8.14 -1.40
C GLU A 546 -11.62 9.21 -2.46
N MET A 547 -11.97 10.47 -2.15
CA MET A 547 -11.69 11.59 -3.04
C MET A 547 -10.17 11.81 -3.18
N ALA A 548 -9.45 11.78 -2.07
CA ALA A 548 -7.99 11.89 -2.09
C ALA A 548 -7.36 10.71 -2.86
N ALA A 549 -7.83 9.48 -2.65
CA ALA A 549 -7.37 8.30 -3.36
C ALA A 549 -7.52 8.46 -4.89
N ALA A 550 -8.69 8.92 -5.37
CA ALA A 550 -8.93 9.14 -6.80
C ALA A 550 -7.99 10.21 -7.39
N TYR A 551 -7.84 11.36 -6.73
CA TYR A 551 -6.94 12.42 -7.19
C TYR A 551 -5.47 11.98 -7.16
N HIS A 552 -5.02 11.34 -6.08
CA HIS A 552 -3.64 10.85 -5.97
C HIS A 552 -3.32 9.75 -6.98
N SER A 553 -4.29 8.88 -7.32
CA SER A 553 -4.12 7.87 -8.37
C SER A 553 -3.76 8.53 -9.70
N VAL A 554 -4.55 9.50 -10.13
CA VAL A 554 -4.32 10.18 -11.40
C VAL A 554 -3.05 11.03 -11.35
N ILE A 555 -2.84 11.84 -10.31
CA ILE A 555 -1.66 12.69 -10.16
C ILE A 555 -0.37 11.87 -10.10
N SER A 556 -0.37 10.74 -9.39
CA SER A 556 0.82 9.88 -9.31
C SER A 556 1.10 9.19 -10.63
N THR A 557 0.07 8.72 -11.34
CA THR A 557 0.19 8.17 -12.70
C THR A 557 0.79 9.21 -13.66
N VAL A 558 0.27 10.44 -13.67
CA VAL A 558 0.80 11.55 -14.48
C VAL A 558 2.29 11.80 -14.18
N LYS A 559 2.68 11.78 -12.91
CA LYS A 559 4.10 11.94 -12.50
C LYS A 559 4.98 10.78 -12.94
N LEU A 560 4.49 9.55 -12.90
CA LEU A 560 5.23 8.38 -13.40
C LEU A 560 5.49 8.48 -14.90
N HIS A 561 4.59 9.14 -15.66
CA HIS A 561 4.80 9.47 -17.08
C HIS A 561 5.71 10.69 -17.31
N GLY A 562 6.20 11.34 -16.24
CA GLY A 562 7.04 12.54 -16.37
C GLY A 562 6.30 13.80 -16.83
N MET A 563 4.95 13.78 -16.80
CA MET A 563 4.13 14.86 -17.33
C MET A 563 3.85 15.94 -16.27
N SER A 564 3.52 17.13 -16.75
CA SER A 564 3.05 18.22 -15.89
C SER A 564 1.63 17.92 -15.35
N CYS A 565 1.49 17.81 -14.03
CA CYS A 565 0.17 17.64 -13.42
C CYS A 565 -0.75 18.84 -13.68
N TRP A 566 -0.19 20.03 -13.79
CA TRP A 566 -0.97 21.23 -14.10
C TRP A 566 -1.59 21.11 -15.49
N ARG A 567 -0.78 20.91 -16.54
CA ARG A 567 -1.27 20.77 -17.90
C ARG A 567 -2.25 19.62 -18.03
N TYR A 568 -1.88 18.43 -17.54
CA TYR A 568 -2.75 17.27 -17.62
C TYR A 568 -4.14 17.49 -16.99
N LEU A 569 -4.22 18.06 -15.78
CA LEU A 569 -5.51 18.34 -15.15
C LEU A 569 -6.32 19.37 -15.94
N GLY A 570 -5.66 20.37 -16.54
CA GLY A 570 -6.30 21.36 -17.40
C GLY A 570 -6.95 20.69 -18.62
N ASP A 571 -6.16 19.93 -19.38
CA ASP A 571 -6.63 19.24 -20.58
C ASP A 571 -7.72 18.21 -20.25
N PHE A 572 -7.54 17.47 -19.17
CA PHE A 572 -8.55 16.52 -18.70
C PHE A 572 -9.89 17.21 -18.44
N PHE A 573 -9.93 18.26 -17.60
CA PHE A 573 -11.18 18.93 -17.27
C PHE A 573 -11.77 19.66 -18.48
N GLN A 574 -10.95 20.21 -19.37
CA GLN A 574 -11.40 20.82 -20.62
C GLN A 574 -12.03 19.80 -21.58
N LYS A 575 -11.38 18.65 -21.79
CA LYS A 575 -11.92 17.58 -22.63
C LYS A 575 -13.23 17.03 -22.06
N ILE A 576 -13.31 16.85 -20.75
CA ILE A 576 -14.56 16.48 -20.06
C ILE A 576 -15.64 17.53 -20.24
N PHE A 577 -15.32 18.81 -20.12
CA PHE A 577 -16.26 19.93 -20.33
C PHE A 577 -16.77 19.94 -21.77
N LYS A 578 -15.91 19.72 -22.76
CA LYS A 578 -16.26 19.61 -24.18
C LYS A 578 -17.06 18.33 -24.53
N GLY A 579 -17.34 17.47 -23.56
CA GLY A 579 -18.18 16.29 -23.73
C GLY A 579 -17.44 14.97 -23.95
N CYS A 580 -16.11 14.94 -23.87
CA CYS A 580 -15.36 13.68 -23.96
C CYS A 580 -15.78 12.71 -22.85
N ARG A 581 -16.01 11.46 -23.21
CA ARG A 581 -16.36 10.35 -22.30
C ARG A 581 -15.57 9.08 -22.60
N ASP A 582 -14.66 9.13 -23.54
CA ASP A 582 -13.68 8.08 -23.79
C ASP A 582 -12.51 8.24 -22.81
N PHE A 583 -12.59 7.52 -21.69
CA PHE A 583 -11.58 7.61 -20.63
C PHE A 583 -10.26 6.92 -21.00
N LEU A 584 -10.25 6.04 -22.00
CA LEU A 584 -9.01 5.44 -22.49
C LEU A 584 -8.15 6.50 -23.21
N SER A 585 -8.76 7.36 -24.02
CA SER A 585 -8.06 8.47 -24.67
C SER A 585 -7.60 9.57 -23.71
N LEU A 586 -8.12 9.57 -22.46
CA LEU A 586 -7.77 10.51 -21.41
C LEU A 586 -6.68 9.98 -20.45
N THR A 587 -6.19 8.75 -20.64
CA THR A 587 -5.07 8.23 -19.84
C THR A 587 -3.79 9.04 -20.13
N PRO A 588 -2.86 9.16 -19.15
CA PRO A 588 -1.61 9.89 -19.37
C PRO A 588 -0.76 9.38 -20.54
N SER A 589 -0.89 8.10 -20.90
CA SER A 589 -0.22 7.51 -22.07
C SER A 589 -0.81 7.96 -23.41
N ASN A 590 -2.10 8.32 -23.46
CA ASN A 590 -2.85 8.54 -24.70
C ASN A 590 -3.30 9.99 -24.89
N ILE A 591 -3.35 10.78 -23.82
CA ILE A 591 -3.83 12.16 -23.90
C ILE A 591 -2.78 13.02 -24.63
N ALA A 592 -3.19 13.64 -25.74
CA ALA A 592 -2.41 14.72 -26.30
C ALA A 592 -2.51 15.92 -25.35
N VAL A 593 -1.39 16.35 -24.81
CA VAL A 593 -1.28 17.55 -23.96
C VAL A 593 -0.84 18.69 -24.87
N ASP A 594 -1.73 19.68 -25.04
CA ASP A 594 -1.48 20.89 -25.84
C ASP A 594 -0.54 21.87 -25.11
#